data_afc4c31085941d7cfcb3f0ef89650386
#
_entry.id   afc4c31085941d7cfcb3f0ef89650386
#
_cell.length_a   1.000
_cell.length_b   1.000
_cell.length_c   1.000
_cell.angle_alpha   90.00
_cell.angle_beta   90.00
_cell.angle_gamma   90.00
#
_symmetry.space_group_name_H-M   'P 1'
#
loop_
_entity.id
_entity.type
_entity.pdbx_description
1 polymer ?
#
loop_
_entity_poly.entity_id
_entity_poly.type
_entity_poly.pdbx_seq_one_letter_code
_entity_poly.pdbx_strand_id
1 'polypeptide(L)'
;WQNCKFGYQMKRLFLISIFVFIISCGDIDFIYKEDKNLINPLYEKTEVITSGFNINFMNSYLPMFFGNNKDNLFNLSIKIEQNKTKRSVETNQATSKLRYELKFIYSLVLNEKNCVTFNKELISYFSIIPKSSGYNYGTDTSLEKKYELAITENLNRFVSIIADTDLNNCS
;
A
#
# COMPACT_ATOMS: atom_id res chain seq x y z
N TRP A 1 -55.68 -0.55 -38.55
CA TRP A 1 -54.83 -1.73 -38.37
C TRP A 1 -53.33 -1.44 -38.54
N GLN A 2 -52.91 -0.30 -39.03
CA GLN A 2 -51.51 0.05 -39.19
C GLN A 2 -50.84 0.65 -37.92
N ASN A 3 -51.60 1.26 -37.03
CA ASN A 3 -51.07 1.90 -35.82
C ASN A 3 -50.67 0.93 -34.69
N CYS A 4 -51.14 -0.33 -34.70
CA CYS A 4 -50.78 -1.29 -33.66
C CYS A 4 -49.41 -1.97 -33.87
N LYS A 5 -48.92 -2.06 -35.13
CA LYS A 5 -47.64 -2.67 -35.47
C LYS A 5 -46.46 -1.75 -35.11
N PHE A 6 -46.64 -0.43 -35.15
CA PHE A 6 -45.58 0.54 -34.88
C PHE A 6 -45.18 0.56 -33.39
N GLY A 7 -46.16 0.43 -32.49
CA GLY A 7 -45.88 0.38 -31.05
C GLY A 7 -45.12 -0.86 -30.57
N TYR A 8 -45.31 -1.99 -31.28
CA TYR A 8 -44.65 -3.24 -30.93
C TYR A 8 -43.16 -3.24 -31.37
N GLN A 9 -42.89 -2.64 -32.51
CA GLN A 9 -41.54 -2.47 -33.05
C GLN A 9 -40.69 -1.52 -32.15
N MET A 10 -41.27 -0.43 -31.69
CA MET A 10 -40.58 0.51 -30.78
C MET A 10 -40.27 -0.11 -29.42
N LYS A 11 -41.18 -0.90 -28.84
CA LYS A 11 -40.93 -1.63 -27.58
C LYS A 11 -39.81 -2.65 -27.71
N ARG A 12 -39.70 -3.31 -28.86
CA ARG A 12 -38.65 -4.29 -29.12
C ARG A 12 -37.28 -3.64 -29.31
N LEU A 13 -37.22 -2.50 -29.97
CA LEU A 13 -36.00 -1.68 -30.09
C LEU A 13 -35.53 -1.14 -28.74
N PHE A 14 -36.45 -0.72 -27.88
CA PHE A 14 -36.16 -0.24 -26.55
C PHE A 14 -35.61 -1.34 -25.64
N LEU A 15 -36.14 -2.55 -25.70
CA LEU A 15 -35.64 -3.72 -24.98
C LEU A 15 -34.23 -4.15 -25.44
N ILE A 16 -33.97 -4.10 -26.76
CA ILE A 16 -32.63 -4.41 -27.29
C ILE A 16 -31.61 -3.35 -26.87
N SER A 17 -31.99 -2.07 -26.83
CA SER A 17 -31.15 -0.98 -26.37
C SER A 17 -30.74 -1.14 -24.90
N ILE A 18 -31.68 -1.53 -24.02
CA ILE A 18 -31.39 -1.80 -22.60
C ILE A 18 -30.45 -3.00 -22.45
N PHE A 19 -30.60 -4.03 -23.27
CA PHE A 19 -29.74 -5.21 -23.20
C PHE A 19 -28.29 -4.91 -23.63
N VAL A 20 -28.05 -3.99 -24.55
CA VAL A 20 -26.71 -3.54 -24.97
C VAL A 20 -26.02 -2.75 -23.87
N PHE A 21 -26.75 -1.98 -23.06
CA PHE A 21 -26.16 -1.25 -21.92
C PHE A 21 -25.74 -2.15 -20.74
N ILE A 22 -26.36 -3.32 -20.59
CA ILE A 22 -26.03 -4.27 -19.52
C ILE A 22 -24.73 -5.05 -19.83
N ILE A 23 -24.41 -5.23 -21.12
CA ILE A 23 -23.19 -5.95 -21.56
C ILE A 23 -21.95 -5.03 -21.54
N SER A 24 -22.14 -3.72 -21.41
CA SER A 24 -21.05 -2.73 -21.34
C SER A 24 -20.45 -2.53 -19.94
N CYS A 25 -20.79 -3.36 -18.94
CA CYS A 25 -19.93 -3.55 -17.78
C CYS A 25 -18.73 -4.38 -18.24
N GLY A 26 -17.82 -3.72 -18.95
CA GLY A 26 -16.49 -4.24 -19.18
C GLY A 26 -15.90 -4.60 -17.82
N ASP A 27 -15.27 -5.75 -17.74
CA ASP A 27 -14.45 -6.15 -16.62
C ASP A 27 -13.57 -4.95 -16.24
N ILE A 28 -13.89 -4.32 -15.09
CA ILE A 28 -12.93 -3.49 -14.41
C ILE A 28 -11.93 -4.50 -13.88
N ASP A 29 -10.98 -4.87 -14.73
CA ASP A 29 -9.73 -5.44 -14.28
C ASP A 29 -9.17 -4.42 -13.29
N PHE A 30 -9.43 -4.65 -12.02
CA PHE A 30 -8.65 -4.02 -10.99
C PHE A 30 -7.21 -4.37 -11.34
N ILE A 31 -6.41 -3.36 -11.65
CA ILE A 31 -4.97 -3.45 -11.90
C ILE A 31 -4.21 -3.83 -10.60
N TYR A 32 -4.87 -4.51 -9.70
CA TYR A 32 -4.28 -5.48 -8.79
C TYR A 32 -4.19 -6.83 -9.52
N LYS A 33 -3.57 -6.83 -10.71
CA LYS A 33 -2.76 -7.99 -11.02
C LYS A 33 -1.74 -8.02 -9.90
N GLU A 34 -2.01 -8.89 -8.92
CA GLU A 34 -0.91 -9.57 -8.25
C GLU A 34 0.01 -9.97 -9.40
N ASP A 35 1.06 -9.21 -9.60
CA ASP A 35 2.18 -9.67 -10.41
C ASP A 35 2.69 -10.92 -9.69
N LYS A 36 2.16 -12.05 -10.12
CA LYS A 36 2.28 -13.38 -9.56
C LYS A 36 3.70 -13.90 -9.56
N ASN A 37 4.69 -13.06 -9.70
CA ASN A 37 6.09 -13.46 -9.72
C ASN A 37 7.06 -12.38 -9.22
N LEU A 38 6.66 -11.45 -8.38
CA LEU A 38 7.67 -10.77 -7.59
C LEU A 38 8.15 -11.78 -6.54
N ILE A 39 9.03 -12.68 -6.96
CA ILE A 39 9.69 -13.62 -6.05
C ILE A 39 10.52 -12.74 -5.13
N ASN A 40 10.02 -12.51 -3.92
CA ASN A 40 10.81 -11.83 -2.91
C ASN A 40 12.06 -12.69 -2.60
N PRO A 41 13.25 -12.28 -2.99
CA PRO A 41 14.46 -13.07 -2.79
C PRO A 41 14.81 -13.24 -1.31
N LEU A 42 14.21 -12.44 -0.44
CA LEU A 42 14.40 -12.45 1.01
C LEU A 42 13.41 -13.36 1.74
N TYR A 43 12.39 -13.89 1.03
CA TYR A 43 11.35 -14.70 1.66
C TYR A 43 11.93 -15.98 2.28
N GLU A 44 11.61 -16.21 3.56
CA GLU A 44 12.11 -17.34 4.39
C GLU A 44 13.65 -17.39 4.57
N LYS A 45 14.39 -16.41 4.11
CA LYS A 45 15.86 -16.34 4.17
C LYS A 45 16.41 -15.23 5.04
N THR A 46 15.51 -14.46 5.67
CA THR A 46 15.89 -13.20 6.31
C THR A 46 15.38 -13.12 7.73
N GLU A 47 16.25 -12.81 8.65
CA GLU A 47 15.89 -12.33 9.98
C GLU A 47 15.59 -10.83 9.89
N VAL A 48 14.42 -10.39 10.39
CA VAL A 48 14.01 -8.99 10.34
C VAL A 48 14.01 -8.38 11.73
N ILE A 49 14.78 -7.31 11.89
CA ILE A 49 14.87 -6.53 13.11
C ILE A 49 14.24 -5.16 12.85
N THR A 50 13.24 -4.79 13.64
CA THR A 50 12.54 -3.51 13.51
C THR A 50 12.87 -2.58 14.66
N SER A 51 12.91 -1.27 14.39
CA SER A 51 13.10 -0.23 15.39
C SER A 51 12.37 1.06 15.03
N GLY A 52 12.10 1.91 16.02
CA GLY A 52 11.51 3.23 15.80
C GLY A 52 10.01 3.28 16.03
N PHE A 53 9.30 4.01 15.18
CA PHE A 53 7.87 4.30 15.36
C PHE A 53 6.97 3.12 14.98
N ASN A 54 5.97 2.85 15.84
CA ASN A 54 4.87 1.89 15.59
C ASN A 54 5.31 0.46 15.24
N ILE A 55 6.31 -0.04 15.93
CA ILE A 55 6.97 -1.34 15.68
C ILE A 55 5.98 -2.51 15.76
N ASN A 56 5.09 -2.51 16.75
CA ASN A 56 4.13 -3.61 16.93
C ASN A 56 3.22 -3.77 15.72
N PHE A 57 2.79 -2.64 15.14
CA PHE A 57 1.98 -2.63 13.96
C PHE A 57 2.76 -3.11 12.73
N MET A 58 4.00 -2.65 12.55
CA MET A 58 4.89 -3.12 11.50
C MET A 58 5.09 -4.64 11.58
N ASN A 59 5.40 -5.15 12.77
CA ASN A 59 5.72 -6.56 12.99
C ASN A 59 4.54 -7.49 12.64
N SER A 60 3.29 -7.02 12.70
CA SER A 60 2.13 -7.82 12.31
C SER A 60 2.07 -8.12 10.80
N TYR A 61 2.72 -7.30 9.98
CA TYR A 61 2.75 -7.48 8.52
C TYR A 61 3.99 -8.21 8.00
N LEU A 62 5.09 -8.22 8.78
CA LEU A 62 6.36 -8.82 8.34
C LEU A 62 6.26 -10.29 7.90
N PRO A 63 5.49 -11.16 8.60
CA PRO A 63 5.38 -12.57 8.17
C PRO A 63 4.77 -12.74 6.78
N MET A 64 3.91 -11.80 6.35
CA MET A 64 3.33 -11.82 5.01
C MET A 64 4.38 -11.54 3.93
N PHE A 65 5.36 -10.67 4.23
CA PHE A 65 6.39 -10.27 3.28
C PHE A 65 7.62 -11.17 3.31
N PHE A 66 8.05 -11.58 4.48
CA PHE A 66 9.34 -12.27 4.66
C PHE A 66 9.20 -13.73 5.10
N GLY A 67 7.98 -14.19 5.43
CA GLY A 67 7.75 -15.55 5.93
C GLY A 67 8.41 -15.79 7.29
N ASN A 68 8.65 -17.06 7.58
CA ASN A 68 9.44 -17.49 8.73
C ASN A 68 10.87 -17.76 8.27
N ASN A 69 11.84 -17.15 8.95
CA ASN A 69 13.24 -17.32 8.64
C ASN A 69 13.66 -18.79 8.81
N LYS A 70 14.13 -19.42 7.73
CA LYS A 70 14.61 -20.80 7.71
C LYS A 70 16.11 -20.90 7.48
N ASP A 71 16.61 -20.07 6.57
CA ASP A 71 17.98 -20.19 6.06
C ASP A 71 18.94 -19.17 6.67
N ASN A 72 18.42 -18.11 7.28
CA ASN A 72 19.19 -17.02 7.94
C ASN A 72 20.36 -16.49 7.09
N LEU A 73 20.11 -16.31 5.79
CA LEU A 73 21.14 -15.80 4.87
C LEU A 73 21.37 -14.30 5.04
N PHE A 74 20.30 -13.58 5.39
CA PHE A 74 20.32 -12.11 5.50
C PHE A 74 19.80 -11.64 6.85
N ASN A 75 20.33 -10.52 7.32
CA ASN A 75 19.79 -9.73 8.41
C ASN A 75 19.27 -8.40 7.85
N LEU A 76 17.95 -8.19 7.94
CA LEU A 76 17.30 -6.96 7.51
C LEU A 76 16.95 -6.09 8.72
N SER A 77 17.55 -4.93 8.80
CA SER A 77 17.18 -3.90 9.77
C SER A 77 16.22 -2.89 9.11
N ILE A 78 15.08 -2.65 9.74
CA ILE A 78 14.09 -1.65 9.30
C ILE A 78 13.87 -0.65 10.43
N LYS A 79 14.29 0.59 10.23
CA LYS A 79 14.03 1.69 11.17
C LYS A 79 12.94 2.59 10.61
N ILE A 80 11.91 2.88 11.43
CA ILE A 80 10.82 3.76 11.05
C ILE A 80 10.91 5.06 11.83
N GLU A 81 10.97 6.17 11.13
CA GLU A 81 10.90 7.52 11.69
C GLU A 81 9.62 8.20 11.22
N GLN A 82 8.94 8.88 12.13
CA GLN A 82 7.73 9.64 11.80
C GLN A 82 7.96 11.13 11.98
N ASN A 83 7.55 11.90 10.98
CA ASN A 83 7.42 13.34 11.07
C ASN A 83 5.96 13.75 10.83
N LYS A 84 5.45 14.64 11.67
CA LYS A 84 4.08 15.14 11.63
C LYS A 84 4.09 16.63 11.48
N THR A 85 3.53 17.14 10.39
CA THR A 85 3.40 18.57 10.13
C THR A 85 1.95 19.00 10.06
N LYS A 86 1.64 20.13 10.69
CA LYS A 86 0.32 20.76 10.63
C LYS A 86 0.31 21.77 9.49
N ARG A 87 -0.60 21.62 8.54
CA ARG A 87 -0.85 22.64 7.50
C ARG A 87 -2.24 23.24 7.70
N SER A 88 -2.29 24.55 7.84
CA SER A 88 -3.55 25.30 7.74
C SER A 88 -3.95 25.40 6.26
N VAL A 89 -5.19 25.08 5.94
CA VAL A 89 -5.66 25.04 4.54
C VAL A 89 -6.43 26.29 4.15
N GLU A 90 -6.94 27.07 5.12
CA GLU A 90 -7.75 28.27 4.82
C GLU A 90 -7.52 29.43 5.80
N THR A 91 -7.78 30.65 5.32
CA THR A 91 -7.69 31.91 6.07
C THR A 91 -8.60 31.93 7.31
N ASN A 92 -9.64 31.11 7.34
CA ASN A 92 -10.63 31.02 8.44
C ASN A 92 -10.30 29.97 9.51
N GLN A 93 -9.11 29.37 9.50
CA GLN A 93 -8.59 28.44 10.52
C GLN A 93 -9.47 27.19 10.83
N ALA A 94 -10.54 26.94 10.09
CA ALA A 94 -11.52 25.89 10.43
C ALA A 94 -11.04 24.46 10.11
N THR A 95 -10.09 24.28 9.21
CA THR A 95 -9.68 22.95 8.79
C THR A 95 -8.16 22.84 8.74
N SER A 96 -7.56 22.31 9.80
CA SER A 96 -6.14 21.99 9.79
C SER A 96 -5.93 20.58 9.22
N LYS A 97 -5.19 20.50 8.11
CA LYS A 97 -4.73 19.24 7.55
C LYS A 97 -3.44 18.79 8.24
N LEU A 98 -3.43 17.58 8.76
CA LEU A 98 -2.23 16.96 9.30
C LEU A 98 -1.58 16.12 8.19
N ARG A 99 -0.32 16.39 7.90
CA ARG A 99 0.51 15.59 6.99
C ARG A 99 1.46 14.75 7.83
N TYR A 100 1.48 13.48 7.52
CA TYR A 100 2.40 12.49 8.08
C TYR A 100 3.40 12.08 7.03
N GLU A 101 4.63 12.00 7.44
CA GLU A 101 5.75 11.47 6.68
C GLU A 101 6.32 10.29 7.47
N LEU A 102 6.35 9.12 6.84
CA LEU A 102 6.99 7.93 7.39
C LEU A 102 8.24 7.65 6.58
N LYS A 103 9.38 7.72 7.22
CA LYS A 103 10.67 7.44 6.63
C LYS A 103 11.13 6.06 7.09
N PHE A 104 11.32 5.16 6.14
CA PHE A 104 11.79 3.80 6.36
C PHE A 104 13.25 3.72 5.93
N ILE A 105 14.12 3.30 6.83
CA ILE A 105 15.54 3.10 6.58
C ILE A 105 15.76 1.59 6.59
N TYR A 106 16.09 1.05 5.43
CA TYR A 106 16.37 -0.36 5.21
C TYR A 106 17.86 -0.58 5.13
N SER A 107 18.37 -1.55 5.91
CA SER A 107 19.75 -2.00 5.84
C SER A 107 19.77 -3.53 5.81
N LEU A 108 20.33 -4.10 4.75
CA LEU A 108 20.43 -5.53 4.53
C LEU A 108 21.88 -5.96 4.61
N VAL A 109 22.14 -6.93 5.46
CA VAL A 109 23.48 -7.52 5.66
C VAL A 109 23.44 -8.98 5.20
N LEU A 110 24.38 -9.37 4.36
CA LEU A 110 24.63 -10.75 4.00
C LEU A 110 25.46 -11.42 5.12
N ASN A 111 24.88 -12.39 5.82
CA ASN A 111 25.49 -12.99 7.01
C ASN A 111 26.81 -13.72 6.71
N GLU A 112 26.88 -14.44 5.60
CA GLU A 112 28.05 -15.20 5.18
C GLU A 112 29.30 -14.32 5.04
N LYS A 113 29.15 -13.12 4.46
CA LYS A 113 30.22 -12.17 4.22
C LYS A 113 30.32 -11.06 5.27
N ASN A 114 29.33 -10.99 6.17
CA ASN A 114 29.19 -9.94 7.16
C ASN A 114 29.31 -8.52 6.56
N CYS A 115 28.70 -8.30 5.43
CA CYS A 115 28.75 -7.04 4.69
C CYS A 115 27.37 -6.51 4.34
N VAL A 116 27.26 -5.20 4.26
CA VAL A 116 26.02 -4.52 3.82
C VAL A 116 25.90 -4.69 2.30
N THR A 117 24.82 -5.30 1.86
CA THR A 117 24.52 -5.49 0.44
C THR A 117 23.51 -4.48 -0.08
N PHE A 118 22.75 -3.87 0.82
CA PHE A 118 21.74 -2.87 0.46
C PHE A 118 21.51 -1.90 1.61
N ASN A 119 21.47 -0.60 1.30
CA ASN A 119 21.09 0.45 2.25
C ASN A 119 20.29 1.53 1.51
N LYS A 120 19.04 1.76 1.92
CA LYS A 120 18.16 2.73 1.26
C LYS A 120 17.10 3.31 2.19
N GLU A 121 16.76 4.56 1.94
CA GLU A 121 15.63 5.23 2.56
C GLU A 121 14.45 5.27 1.59
N LEU A 122 13.26 4.90 2.08
CA LEU A 122 12.00 5.03 1.36
C LEU A 122 11.03 5.85 2.20
N ILE A 123 10.36 6.82 1.57
CA ILE A 123 9.46 7.72 2.28
C ILE A 123 8.04 7.51 1.76
N SER A 124 7.10 7.41 2.69
CA SER A 124 5.66 7.37 2.42
C SER A 124 4.97 8.56 3.07
N TYR A 125 3.99 9.12 2.37
CA TYR A 125 3.24 10.29 2.85
C TYR A 125 1.74 9.98 2.88
N PHE A 126 1.08 10.46 3.92
CA PHE A 126 -0.38 10.55 3.92
C PHE A 126 -0.86 11.76 4.68
N SER A 127 -2.13 12.07 4.56
CA SER A 127 -2.73 13.21 5.25
C SER A 127 -4.09 12.84 5.80
N ILE A 128 -4.44 13.46 6.92
CA ILE A 128 -5.76 13.41 7.52
C ILE A 128 -6.28 14.81 7.81
N ILE A 129 -7.60 14.95 7.81
CA ILE A 129 -8.29 16.15 8.30
C ILE A 129 -8.93 15.75 9.62
N PRO A 130 -8.42 16.21 10.76
CA PRO A 130 -9.04 15.91 12.04
C PRO A 130 -10.44 16.56 12.11
N LYS A 131 -11.43 15.81 12.59
CA LYS A 131 -12.76 16.37 12.82
C LYS A 131 -12.71 17.35 13.99
N SER A 132 -13.27 18.52 13.82
CA SER A 132 -13.16 19.65 14.77
C SER A 132 -14.07 19.57 15.99
N SER A 133 -14.95 18.56 16.11
CA SER A 133 -15.89 18.47 17.22
C SER A 133 -16.18 17.03 17.69
N GLY A 134 -15.84 16.74 18.90
CA GLY A 134 -16.56 16.00 19.93
C GLY A 134 -16.52 14.47 19.92
N TYR A 135 -16.34 13.78 18.82
CA TYR A 135 -16.25 12.33 18.75
C TYR A 135 -15.08 11.86 17.90
N ASN A 136 -14.00 11.48 18.55
CA ASN A 136 -12.75 11.04 17.90
C ASN A 136 -12.82 9.63 17.29
N TYR A 137 -13.88 8.87 17.55
CA TYR A 137 -14.00 7.46 17.19
C TYR A 137 -13.79 7.13 15.72
N GLY A 138 -14.13 8.03 14.81
CA GLY A 138 -13.95 7.81 13.37
C GLY A 138 -12.62 8.31 12.79
N THR A 139 -11.85 9.08 13.57
CA THR A 139 -10.53 9.58 13.16
C THR A 139 -9.42 8.59 13.47
N ASP A 140 -9.53 7.83 14.55
CA ASP A 140 -8.51 6.89 14.98
C ASP A 140 -8.45 5.68 14.04
N THR A 141 -9.60 5.08 13.70
CA THR A 141 -9.68 3.99 12.71
C THR A 141 -9.25 4.44 11.31
N SER A 142 -9.56 5.68 10.92
CA SER A 142 -9.11 6.24 9.64
C SER A 142 -7.59 6.48 9.62
N LEU A 143 -7.03 6.90 10.74
CA LEU A 143 -5.59 7.10 10.89
C LEU A 143 -4.84 5.76 10.85
N GLU A 144 -5.31 4.78 11.60
CA GLU A 144 -4.76 3.43 11.63
C GLU A 144 -4.72 2.80 10.24
N LYS A 145 -5.84 2.86 9.50
CA LYS A 145 -5.91 2.38 8.12
C LYS A 145 -4.94 3.08 7.18
N LYS A 146 -4.66 4.38 7.40
CA LYS A 146 -3.67 5.10 6.60
C LYS A 146 -2.23 4.70 6.95
N TYR A 147 -1.95 4.36 8.20
CA TYR A 147 -0.67 3.76 8.57
C TYR A 147 -0.49 2.38 7.92
N GLU A 148 -1.53 1.55 7.98
CA GLU A 148 -1.55 0.24 7.34
C GLU A 148 -1.19 0.34 5.86
N LEU A 149 -1.89 1.17 5.11
CA LEU A 149 -1.63 1.38 3.70
C LEU A 149 -0.20 1.90 3.46
N ALA A 150 0.24 2.89 4.23
CA ALA A 150 1.58 3.47 4.05
C ALA A 150 2.70 2.47 4.34
N ILE A 151 2.52 1.58 5.34
CA ILE A 151 3.49 0.54 5.68
C ILE A 151 3.50 -0.55 4.61
N THR A 152 2.33 -1.08 4.23
CA THR A 152 2.24 -2.17 3.25
C THR A 152 2.71 -1.72 1.87
N GLU A 153 2.36 -0.52 1.41
CA GLU A 153 2.88 0.06 0.17
C GLU A 153 4.41 0.25 0.20
N ASN A 154 4.96 0.69 1.34
CA ASN A 154 6.40 0.87 1.48
C ASN A 154 7.14 -0.47 1.44
N LEU A 155 6.62 -1.49 2.12
CA LEU A 155 7.18 -2.85 2.08
C LEU A 155 7.11 -3.46 0.67
N ASN A 156 5.99 -3.32 -0.04
CA ASN A 156 5.86 -3.76 -1.42
C ASN A 156 6.90 -3.08 -2.33
N ARG A 157 7.06 -1.78 -2.17
CA ARG A 157 8.05 -1.01 -2.91
C ARG A 157 9.48 -1.46 -2.59
N PHE A 158 9.78 -1.75 -1.33
CA PHE A 158 11.07 -2.29 -0.92
C PHE A 158 11.32 -3.65 -1.57
N VAL A 159 10.37 -4.59 -1.49
CA VAL A 159 10.47 -5.93 -2.11
C VAL A 159 10.69 -5.82 -3.63
N SER A 160 9.97 -4.91 -4.30
CA SER A 160 10.17 -4.67 -5.73
C SER A 160 11.59 -4.21 -6.05
N ILE A 161 12.15 -3.30 -5.27
CA ILE A 161 13.53 -2.82 -5.47
C ILE A 161 14.54 -3.94 -5.22
N ILE A 162 14.33 -4.73 -4.18
CA ILE A 162 15.22 -5.85 -3.85
C ILE A 162 15.19 -6.94 -4.91
N ALA A 163 14.04 -7.21 -5.52
CA ALA A 163 13.92 -8.21 -6.59
C ALA A 163 14.81 -7.87 -7.80
N ASP A 164 15.05 -6.59 -8.05
CA ASP A 164 15.88 -6.09 -9.14
C ASP A 164 17.35 -5.84 -8.73
N THR A 165 17.71 -6.11 -7.47
CA THR A 165 19.03 -5.82 -6.92
C THR A 165 19.88 -7.09 -6.83
N ASP A 166 21.15 -7.03 -7.25
CA ASP A 166 22.10 -8.11 -7.00
C ASP A 166 22.56 -8.08 -5.52
N LEU A 167 22.07 -9.03 -4.74
CA LEU A 167 22.33 -9.12 -3.30
C LEU A 167 23.64 -9.84 -2.95
N ASN A 168 24.37 -10.37 -3.93
CA ASN A 168 25.64 -11.09 -3.70
C ASN A 168 26.83 -10.16 -3.60
N ASN A 169 26.67 -8.93 -4.04
CA ASN A 169 27.72 -7.91 -4.01
C ASN A 169 27.59 -7.02 -2.76
N CYS A 170 28.70 -6.86 -2.06
CA CYS A 170 28.81 -5.91 -0.97
C CYS A 170 28.89 -4.49 -1.53
N SER A 171 28.10 -3.55 -1.00
CA SER A 171 28.13 -2.12 -1.37
C SER A 171 29.12 -1.33 -0.53
#